data_d10f72c1d3f446bf90817b556588fdc4
#
_entry.id   d10f72c1d3f446bf90817b556588fdc4
#
_cell.length_a   1.000
_cell.length_b   1.000
_cell.length_c   1.000
_cell.angle_alpha   90.00
_cell.angle_beta   90.00
_cell.angle_gamma   90.00
#
_symmetry.space_group_name_H-M   'P 1'
#
loop_
_entity.id
_entity.type
_entity.pdbx_description
1 polymer ?
#
loop_
_entity_poly.entity_id
_entity_poly.type
_entity_poly.pdbx_seq_one_letter_code
_entity_poly.pdbx_strand_id
1 'polypeptide(L)'
;MKKASFLSSLFVAAAFTVSAQESATITLHADKAEQIIPKEIYGQFAEHLGSCIYGGLWVGEDSSIPNINGYRTDVFNALKELKVPVLRWPGGCFADEYHWMDGIGPKENRPKMVNNNWGGTIEDNSFGTHEFLNLCEMLGCEPYISGNVGSGTVEELAKWVEYMTSDGDSPMARLRRQNGRDKAWKVKYLGVGNESWGCGGNMRAEYYSDLYRRYSTYCRDYDDNKLYKIASGATDYDWNWTKVLMENSKDLMQGISLHYYTVSGWVGSKGSATEFNHDDFYWTMGKCREIEDVIVKHCKIMDQYDPEKNVALLLDEWGTWWDVEPGTIPGHLYQQNTLRDAFVASLSLDIFHKYTDRLKMANIAQIVNVLQSMILTKDDKMVLTPTYHVFKMYGVHQEATYLPIDLDCKIMNLEGERNQMREELIDYPVLRTLPMVSATASKNAEGKIHISLSNIDLENELEVTINLGDVKATKAVGEILTSANIGDYNTFENPNLVKPAAFNEVKVKKGVLKVKLPAKSIVTLQLQ
;
A
#
# COMPACT_ATOMS: atom_id res chain seq x y z
N MET A 1 4.13 -86.17 -29.41
CA MET A 1 3.61 -85.20 -28.43
C MET A 1 4.28 -83.88 -28.69
N LYS A 2 3.62 -82.92 -29.36
CA LYS A 2 4.16 -81.58 -29.66
C LYS A 2 3.63 -80.61 -28.60
N LYS A 3 4.49 -79.95 -27.84
CA LYS A 3 4.17 -78.88 -26.94
C LYS A 3 4.03 -77.56 -27.72
N ALA A 4 2.86 -76.94 -27.65
CA ALA A 4 2.61 -75.62 -28.16
C ALA A 4 2.92 -74.61 -27.06
N SER A 5 3.80 -73.66 -27.30
CA SER A 5 4.08 -72.49 -26.45
C SER A 5 3.16 -71.36 -26.87
N PHE A 6 2.31 -70.87 -25.94
CA PHE A 6 1.54 -69.64 -26.11
C PHE A 6 2.39 -68.47 -25.62
N LEU A 7 2.73 -67.57 -26.50
CA LEU A 7 3.30 -66.24 -26.17
C LEU A 7 2.11 -65.28 -25.92
N SER A 8 1.97 -64.85 -24.67
CA SER A 8 1.01 -63.82 -24.30
C SER A 8 1.66 -62.46 -24.40
N SER A 9 1.29 -61.65 -25.39
CA SER A 9 1.75 -60.27 -25.56
C SER A 9 0.95 -59.37 -24.63
N LEU A 10 1.61 -58.82 -23.61
CA LEU A 10 1.04 -57.80 -22.75
C LEU A 10 1.11 -56.45 -23.49
N PHE A 11 -0.01 -55.91 -23.94
CA PHE A 11 -0.11 -54.51 -24.37
C PHE A 11 -0.25 -53.63 -23.12
N VAL A 12 0.79 -52.89 -22.79
CA VAL A 12 0.71 -51.80 -21.81
C VAL A 12 0.16 -50.58 -22.54
N ALA A 13 -1.12 -50.29 -22.35
CA ALA A 13 -1.70 -49.02 -22.78
C ALA A 13 -1.22 -47.92 -21.83
N ALA A 14 -0.29 -47.11 -22.27
CA ALA A 14 0.05 -45.84 -21.58
C ALA A 14 -1.13 -44.88 -21.75
N ALA A 15 -1.94 -44.73 -20.70
CA ALA A 15 -2.92 -43.67 -20.63
C ALA A 15 -2.18 -42.33 -20.47
N PHE A 16 -2.06 -41.58 -21.53
CA PHE A 16 -1.72 -40.16 -21.45
C PHE A 16 -2.93 -39.45 -20.83
N THR A 17 -2.87 -39.15 -19.55
CA THR A 17 -3.75 -38.15 -18.94
C THR A 17 -3.35 -36.80 -19.53
N VAL A 18 -4.09 -36.34 -20.52
CA VAL A 18 -4.06 -34.93 -20.93
C VAL A 18 -4.67 -34.18 -19.74
N SER A 19 -3.83 -33.59 -18.89
CA SER A 19 -4.27 -32.60 -17.95
C SER A 19 -4.95 -31.49 -18.74
N ALA A 20 -6.25 -31.26 -18.53
CA ALA A 20 -6.91 -30.12 -19.12
C ALA A 20 -6.13 -28.87 -18.65
N GLN A 21 -5.58 -28.09 -19.59
CA GLN A 21 -4.91 -26.85 -19.27
C GLN A 21 -5.90 -25.96 -18.54
N GLU A 22 -5.56 -25.52 -17.32
CA GLU A 22 -6.40 -24.61 -16.55
C GLU A 22 -6.58 -23.31 -17.33
N SER A 23 -7.80 -22.78 -17.36
CA SER A 23 -8.13 -21.60 -18.15
C SER A 23 -8.96 -20.60 -17.33
N ALA A 24 -8.80 -19.32 -17.64
CA ALA A 24 -9.63 -18.24 -17.11
C ALA A 24 -10.19 -17.40 -18.26
N THR A 25 -11.33 -16.77 -18.04
CA THR A 25 -11.94 -15.86 -19.01
C THR A 25 -12.18 -14.51 -18.34
N ILE A 26 -11.78 -13.44 -19.03
CA ILE A 26 -12.04 -12.06 -18.63
C ILE A 26 -12.87 -11.40 -19.73
N THR A 27 -13.92 -10.68 -19.34
CA THR A 27 -14.65 -9.78 -20.24
C THR A 27 -14.40 -8.35 -19.83
N LEU A 28 -13.89 -7.54 -20.75
CA LEU A 28 -13.58 -6.13 -20.52
C LEU A 28 -14.79 -5.26 -20.90
N HIS A 29 -15.24 -4.40 -19.98
CA HIS A 29 -16.36 -3.49 -20.16
C HIS A 29 -15.89 -2.04 -20.35
N ALA A 30 -15.28 -1.74 -21.49
CA ALA A 30 -14.80 -0.38 -21.78
C ALA A 30 -15.95 0.64 -21.96
N ASP A 31 -17.16 0.18 -22.24
CA ASP A 31 -18.40 0.95 -22.31
C ASP A 31 -18.94 1.42 -20.95
N LYS A 32 -18.49 0.78 -19.85
CA LYS A 32 -18.86 1.11 -18.45
C LYS A 32 -17.79 1.88 -17.70
N ALA A 33 -16.83 2.44 -18.41
CA ALA A 33 -15.68 3.14 -17.84
C ALA A 33 -16.10 4.56 -17.38
N GLU A 34 -16.18 4.78 -16.07
CA GLU A 34 -16.63 6.06 -15.49
C GLU A 34 -15.65 6.65 -14.48
N GLN A 35 -14.91 5.80 -13.74
CA GLN A 35 -14.11 6.22 -12.61
C GLN A 35 -12.64 6.37 -12.97
N ILE A 36 -12.02 7.42 -12.46
CA ILE A 36 -10.58 7.62 -12.55
C ILE A 36 -9.92 7.02 -11.30
N ILE A 37 -8.85 6.27 -11.51
CA ILE A 37 -8.01 5.76 -10.43
C ILE A 37 -7.15 6.92 -9.93
N PRO A 38 -7.40 7.47 -8.72
CA PRO A 38 -6.56 8.52 -8.16
C PRO A 38 -5.11 8.05 -8.05
N LYS A 39 -4.16 8.90 -8.39
CA LYS A 39 -2.74 8.57 -8.20
C LYS A 39 -2.41 8.26 -6.74
N GLU A 40 -3.12 8.87 -5.81
CA GLU A 40 -2.95 8.70 -4.35
C GLU A 40 -3.24 7.26 -3.86
N ILE A 41 -3.86 6.40 -4.67
CA ILE A 41 -3.95 4.93 -4.42
C ILE A 41 -2.55 4.30 -4.33
N TYR A 42 -1.54 4.94 -4.92
CA TYR A 42 -0.12 4.52 -4.91
C TYR A 42 0.70 5.27 -3.85
N GLY A 43 0.04 5.82 -2.84
CA GLY A 43 0.65 6.57 -1.77
C GLY A 43 1.63 5.75 -0.93
N GLN A 44 2.49 6.46 -0.23
CA GLN A 44 3.55 5.90 0.59
C GLN A 44 3.45 6.43 2.02
N PHE A 45 4.00 5.69 2.96
CA PHE A 45 4.04 6.05 4.37
C PHE A 45 5.47 5.97 4.90
N ALA A 46 5.87 7.00 5.62
CA ALA A 46 7.14 7.11 6.33
C ALA A 46 6.89 7.47 7.79
N GLU A 47 7.53 6.76 8.69
CA GLU A 47 7.41 6.98 10.12
C GLU A 47 8.78 7.04 10.77
N HIS A 48 8.92 7.79 11.86
CA HIS A 48 10.06 7.67 12.77
C HIS A 48 10.00 6.30 13.47
N LEU A 49 10.34 5.26 12.73
CA LEU A 49 10.30 3.86 13.13
C LEU A 49 11.53 3.15 12.57
N GLY A 50 12.32 2.51 13.44
CA GLY A 50 13.51 1.80 13.02
C GLY A 50 14.42 2.64 12.13
N SER A 51 14.73 2.12 10.96
CA SER A 51 15.56 2.82 9.96
C SER A 51 14.76 3.36 8.77
N CYS A 52 13.47 3.68 8.94
CA CYS A 52 12.69 4.28 7.85
C CYS A 52 13.22 5.68 7.52
N ILE A 53 13.37 6.52 8.53
CA ILE A 53 13.89 7.88 8.36
C ILE A 53 15.42 7.86 8.41
N TYR A 54 16.01 7.62 9.58
CA TYR A 54 17.46 7.69 9.78
C TYR A 54 18.16 6.45 9.21
N GLY A 55 19.08 6.65 8.27
CA GLY A 55 19.74 5.58 7.50
C GLY A 55 18.93 5.04 6.31
N GLY A 56 17.63 5.33 6.28
CA GLY A 56 16.73 5.02 5.18
C GLY A 56 16.55 6.19 4.23
N LEU A 57 15.66 7.11 4.55
CA LEU A 57 15.44 8.32 3.75
C LEU A 57 16.52 9.38 3.96
N TRP A 58 17.00 9.51 5.20
CA TRP A 58 17.86 10.60 5.67
C TRP A 58 19.15 10.07 6.30
N VAL A 59 20.27 10.64 5.89
CA VAL A 59 21.59 10.33 6.45
C VAL A 59 22.33 11.56 6.96
N GLY A 60 21.79 12.76 6.72
CA GLY A 60 22.45 14.01 7.03
C GLY A 60 23.40 14.48 5.92
N GLU A 61 23.62 15.79 5.86
CA GLU A 61 24.41 16.42 4.80
C GLU A 61 25.90 16.04 4.84
N ASP A 62 26.43 15.84 6.05
CA ASP A 62 27.82 15.49 6.30
C ASP A 62 28.13 13.98 6.21
N SER A 63 27.14 13.17 5.85
CA SER A 63 27.31 11.71 5.73
C SER A 63 28.27 11.34 4.59
N SER A 64 29.09 10.30 4.82
CA SER A 64 29.88 9.66 3.77
C SER A 64 29.04 8.88 2.75
N ILE A 65 27.78 8.54 3.12
CA ILE A 65 26.82 7.93 2.20
C ILE A 65 26.38 8.99 1.18
N PRO A 66 26.41 8.71 -0.14
CA PRO A 66 25.99 9.67 -1.15
C PRO A 66 24.60 10.24 -0.87
N ASN A 67 24.51 11.58 -0.77
CA ASN A 67 23.28 12.25 -0.43
C ASN A 67 23.07 13.54 -1.21
N ILE A 68 21.83 13.97 -1.30
CA ILE A 68 21.39 15.26 -1.85
C ILE A 68 20.76 16.01 -0.69
N ASN A 69 21.45 17.01 -0.15
CA ASN A 69 20.96 17.78 1.01
C ASN A 69 20.57 16.89 2.21
N GLY A 70 21.31 15.82 2.46
CA GLY A 70 21.04 14.85 3.54
C GLY A 70 20.13 13.68 3.19
N TYR A 71 19.38 13.73 2.08
CA TYR A 71 18.58 12.59 1.61
C TYR A 71 19.45 11.60 0.85
N ARG A 72 19.35 10.31 1.13
CA ARG A 72 20.08 9.29 0.39
C ARG A 72 19.81 9.39 -1.11
N THR A 73 20.86 9.53 -1.92
CA THR A 73 20.75 9.72 -3.38
C THR A 73 20.12 8.52 -4.07
N ASP A 74 20.48 7.30 -3.66
CA ASP A 74 19.96 6.06 -4.21
C ASP A 74 18.46 5.90 -3.94
N VAL A 75 18.05 6.11 -2.69
CA VAL A 75 16.63 6.07 -2.27
C VAL A 75 15.83 7.18 -2.98
N PHE A 76 16.33 8.41 -2.96
CA PHE A 76 15.67 9.53 -3.64
C PHE A 76 15.41 9.24 -5.12
N ASN A 77 16.41 8.73 -5.84
CA ASN A 77 16.26 8.41 -7.26
C ASN A 77 15.25 7.30 -7.50
N ALA A 78 15.24 6.26 -6.67
CA ALA A 78 14.24 5.18 -6.76
C ALA A 78 12.82 5.69 -6.53
N LEU A 79 12.61 6.56 -5.53
CA LEU A 79 11.30 7.17 -5.26
C LEU A 79 10.86 8.13 -6.36
N LYS A 80 11.80 8.88 -6.95
CA LYS A 80 11.53 9.74 -8.10
C LYS A 80 11.10 8.94 -9.33
N GLU A 81 11.76 7.81 -9.58
CA GLU A 81 11.40 6.88 -10.65
C GLU A 81 10.02 6.24 -10.43
N LEU A 82 9.68 5.93 -9.17
CA LEU A 82 8.39 5.39 -8.78
C LEU A 82 7.25 6.40 -8.94
N LYS A 83 7.57 7.70 -9.04
CA LYS A 83 6.60 8.82 -9.10
C LYS A 83 5.65 8.79 -7.92
N VAL A 84 6.19 8.69 -6.70
CA VAL A 84 5.40 8.70 -5.46
C VAL A 84 4.42 9.87 -5.50
N PRO A 85 3.11 9.64 -5.38
CA PRO A 85 2.12 10.71 -5.51
C PRO A 85 1.84 11.45 -4.21
N VAL A 86 1.92 10.74 -3.08
CA VAL A 86 1.71 11.28 -1.73
C VAL A 86 2.59 10.54 -0.74
N LEU A 87 3.13 11.26 0.22
CA LEU A 87 3.94 10.72 1.31
C LEU A 87 3.37 11.17 2.65
N ARG A 88 2.98 10.20 3.49
CA ARG A 88 2.46 10.41 4.85
C ARG A 88 3.61 10.40 5.86
N TRP A 89 3.62 11.35 6.80
CA TRP A 89 4.64 11.55 7.85
C TRP A 89 4.05 12.41 8.99
N PRO A 90 4.54 12.42 10.25
CA PRO A 90 5.75 11.78 10.79
C PRO A 90 5.55 10.34 11.25
N GLY A 91 4.34 9.81 11.17
CA GLY A 91 4.04 8.47 11.60
C GLY A 91 2.58 8.14 11.55
N GLY A 92 2.36 6.98 11.97
CA GLY A 92 1.41 6.24 12.71
C GLY A 92 1.47 6.59 14.20
N CYS A 93 1.75 5.57 15.06
CA CYS A 93 1.80 5.78 16.51
C CYS A 93 2.78 6.86 16.96
N PHE A 94 3.91 7.04 16.27
CA PHE A 94 4.86 8.09 16.59
C PHE A 94 4.25 9.49 16.48
N ALA A 95 3.32 9.72 15.54
CA ALA A 95 2.71 11.03 15.34
C ALA A 95 2.02 11.58 16.60
N ASP A 96 1.41 10.70 17.41
CA ASP A 96 0.67 11.08 18.61
C ASP A 96 1.53 11.34 19.86
N GLU A 97 2.87 11.17 19.73
CA GLU A 97 3.88 11.61 20.70
C GLU A 97 4.83 12.69 20.12
N TYR A 98 4.71 13.05 18.83
CA TYR A 98 5.60 13.98 18.16
C TYR A 98 5.20 15.43 18.38
N HIS A 99 6.10 16.21 18.97
CA HIS A 99 5.96 17.66 19.13
C HIS A 99 6.74 18.38 18.02
N TRP A 100 6.05 18.89 17.02
CA TRP A 100 6.64 19.40 15.79
C TRP A 100 7.68 20.53 15.98
N MET A 101 7.56 21.32 17.05
CA MET A 101 8.53 22.36 17.37
C MET A 101 9.93 21.81 17.68
N ASP A 102 10.01 20.56 18.15
CA ASP A 102 11.27 19.89 18.42
C ASP A 102 12.03 19.54 17.10
N GLY A 103 11.34 19.47 15.98
CA GLY A 103 11.89 19.18 14.66
C GLY A 103 12.14 20.40 13.77
N ILE A 104 12.22 21.61 14.34
CA ILE A 104 12.48 22.84 13.57
C ILE A 104 13.67 23.64 14.13
N GLY A 105 14.15 24.62 13.37
CA GLY A 105 15.30 25.44 13.75
C GLY A 105 16.64 24.72 13.55
N PRO A 106 17.76 25.29 14.08
CA PRO A 106 19.09 24.70 13.95
C PRO A 106 19.15 23.30 14.54
N LYS A 107 19.67 22.32 13.76
CA LYS A 107 19.65 20.90 14.13
C LYS A 107 20.36 20.60 15.44
N GLU A 108 21.46 21.30 15.72
CA GLU A 108 22.24 21.17 16.95
C GLU A 108 21.50 21.59 18.21
N ASN A 109 20.40 22.35 18.09
CA ASN A 109 19.57 22.82 19.19
C ASN A 109 18.27 22.01 19.35
N ARG A 110 18.00 21.09 18.44
CA ARG A 110 16.77 20.29 18.50
C ARG A 110 16.86 19.28 19.66
N PRO A 111 15.83 19.19 20.51
CA PRO A 111 15.83 18.24 21.62
C PRO A 111 15.74 16.81 21.09
N LYS A 112 16.34 15.88 21.84
CA LYS A 112 16.20 14.44 21.58
C LYS A 112 15.01 13.91 22.36
N MET A 113 14.33 12.92 21.80
CA MET A 113 13.22 12.24 22.47
C MET A 113 13.40 10.73 22.44
N VAL A 114 12.76 10.04 23.38
CA VAL A 114 12.65 8.58 23.37
C VAL A 114 11.46 8.21 22.51
N ASN A 115 11.67 7.35 21.53
CA ASN A 115 10.60 6.76 20.74
C ASN A 115 10.01 5.57 21.52
N ASN A 116 9.00 5.83 22.33
CA ASN A 116 8.43 4.82 23.22
C ASN A 116 7.65 3.74 22.45
N ASN A 117 7.06 4.09 21.31
CA ASN A 117 6.30 3.15 20.50
C ASN A 117 7.23 2.16 19.78
N TRP A 118 8.42 2.63 19.35
CA TRP A 118 9.26 1.86 18.44
C TRP A 118 10.67 1.61 19.00
N GLY A 119 10.77 0.61 19.85
CA GLY A 119 12.06 0.06 20.32
C GLY A 119 12.81 0.89 21.36
N GLY A 120 12.23 1.96 21.90
CA GLY A 120 12.88 2.84 22.87
C GLY A 120 14.09 3.59 22.31
N THR A 121 14.16 3.78 21.00
CA THR A 121 15.26 4.47 20.31
C THR A 121 15.26 5.96 20.62
N ILE A 122 16.44 6.57 20.59
CA ILE A 122 16.55 8.03 20.73
C ILE A 122 16.42 8.65 19.32
N GLU A 123 15.39 9.43 19.15
CA GLU A 123 15.22 10.28 17.96
C GLU A 123 15.92 11.63 18.21
N ASP A 124 16.77 12.06 17.27
CA ASP A 124 17.54 13.29 17.41
C ASP A 124 16.87 14.52 16.76
N ASN A 125 15.72 14.31 16.14
CA ASN A 125 14.93 15.32 15.43
C ASN A 125 15.68 16.05 14.32
N SER A 126 16.78 15.49 13.79
CA SER A 126 17.52 16.09 12.65
C SER A 126 16.73 16.05 11.35
N PHE A 127 15.70 15.19 11.28
CA PHE A 127 14.69 15.18 10.23
C PHE A 127 13.35 15.62 10.81
N GLY A 128 12.88 16.79 10.38
CA GLY A 128 11.63 17.38 10.87
C GLY A 128 10.82 18.02 9.74
N THR A 129 10.05 19.05 10.08
CA THR A 129 9.10 19.70 9.14
C THR A 129 9.79 20.18 7.85
N HIS A 130 10.94 20.85 7.94
CA HIS A 130 11.64 21.38 6.78
C HIS A 130 12.17 20.25 5.90
N GLU A 131 12.84 19.29 6.51
CA GLU A 131 13.41 18.15 5.80
C GLU A 131 12.33 17.34 5.10
N PHE A 132 11.20 17.09 5.75
CA PHE A 132 10.09 16.35 5.14
C PHE A 132 9.44 17.11 3.97
N LEU A 133 9.05 18.36 4.18
CA LEU A 133 8.34 19.13 3.16
C LEU A 133 9.24 19.46 1.95
N ASN A 134 10.54 19.70 2.17
CA ASN A 134 11.50 19.87 1.09
C ASN A 134 11.68 18.56 0.29
N LEU A 135 11.70 17.40 0.95
CA LEU A 135 11.72 16.11 0.26
C LEU A 135 10.50 15.96 -0.66
N CYS A 136 9.30 16.27 -0.16
CA CYS A 136 8.08 16.23 -0.96
C CYS A 136 8.14 17.16 -2.18
N GLU A 137 8.62 18.39 -2.02
CA GLU A 137 8.83 19.32 -3.14
C GLU A 137 9.81 18.77 -4.19
N MET A 138 10.94 18.20 -3.75
CA MET A 138 11.95 17.61 -4.64
C MET A 138 11.42 16.37 -5.37
N LEU A 139 10.66 15.53 -4.71
CA LEU A 139 10.00 14.37 -5.31
C LEU A 139 8.85 14.79 -6.24
N GLY A 140 8.19 15.90 -5.95
CA GLY A 140 6.97 16.36 -6.62
C GLY A 140 5.73 15.59 -6.15
N CYS A 141 5.71 15.17 -4.87
CA CYS A 141 4.59 14.48 -4.24
C CYS A 141 3.86 15.39 -3.27
N GLU A 142 2.57 15.07 -3.00
CA GLU A 142 1.79 15.76 -1.98
C GLU A 142 2.23 15.32 -0.58
N PRO A 143 2.49 16.25 0.35
CA PRO A 143 2.69 15.90 1.74
C PRO A 143 1.36 15.56 2.42
N TYR A 144 1.37 14.49 3.23
CA TYR A 144 0.31 14.16 4.16
C TYR A 144 0.88 14.22 5.59
N ILE A 145 0.46 15.23 6.35
CA ILE A 145 0.91 15.46 7.72
C ILE A 145 -0.03 14.77 8.70
N SER A 146 0.48 13.85 9.52
CA SER A 146 -0.24 13.26 10.64
C SER A 146 -0.07 14.13 11.89
N GLY A 147 -1.16 14.72 12.36
CA GLY A 147 -1.17 15.62 13.52
C GLY A 147 -1.31 14.87 14.83
N ASN A 148 -0.62 15.37 15.86
CA ASN A 148 -0.66 14.83 17.23
C ASN A 148 -1.98 15.18 17.94
N VAL A 149 -2.84 14.20 18.13
CA VAL A 149 -4.09 14.32 18.92
C VAL A 149 -3.98 13.57 20.25
N GLY A 150 -3.00 12.67 20.38
CA GLY A 150 -2.75 11.88 21.58
C GLY A 150 -2.20 12.71 22.72
N SER A 151 -0.94 13.13 22.64
CA SER A 151 -0.28 13.95 23.68
C SER A 151 -0.27 15.45 23.37
N GLY A 152 -0.57 15.85 22.12
CA GLY A 152 -0.56 17.22 21.67
C GLY A 152 -1.79 18.04 22.07
N THR A 153 -1.79 19.30 21.68
CA THR A 153 -2.90 20.23 21.91
C THR A 153 -3.46 20.79 20.63
N VAL A 154 -4.72 21.24 20.66
CA VAL A 154 -5.37 21.94 19.53
C VAL A 154 -4.53 23.13 19.05
N GLU A 155 -3.99 23.91 20.02
CA GLU A 155 -3.16 25.07 19.72
C GLU A 155 -1.87 24.66 18.98
N GLU A 156 -1.24 23.58 19.41
CA GLU A 156 -0.01 23.07 18.80
C GLU A 156 -0.22 22.68 17.34
N LEU A 157 -1.26 21.90 17.04
CA LEU A 157 -1.54 21.50 15.66
C LEU A 157 -1.96 22.71 14.80
N ALA A 158 -2.77 23.62 15.33
CA ALA A 158 -3.16 24.84 14.63
C ALA A 158 -1.94 25.72 14.28
N LYS A 159 -0.98 25.86 15.22
CA LYS A 159 0.29 26.55 14.97
C LYS A 159 1.17 25.85 13.95
N TRP A 160 1.17 24.53 13.92
CA TRP A 160 1.92 23.79 12.89
C TRP A 160 1.36 24.05 11.51
N VAL A 161 0.04 24.02 11.35
CA VAL A 161 -0.63 24.37 10.09
C VAL A 161 -0.27 25.80 9.66
N GLU A 162 -0.35 26.78 10.58
CA GLU A 162 0.05 28.18 10.31
C GLU A 162 1.52 28.27 9.90
N TYR A 163 2.43 27.58 10.59
CA TYR A 163 3.85 27.53 10.28
C TYR A 163 4.12 27.04 8.87
N MET A 164 3.46 25.96 8.47
CA MET A 164 3.68 25.34 7.17
C MET A 164 3.06 26.15 6.01
N THR A 165 1.88 26.73 6.20
CA THR A 165 1.03 27.15 5.08
C THR A 165 0.70 28.64 5.03
N SER A 166 1.02 29.45 6.05
CA SER A 166 0.76 30.90 6.01
C SER A 166 1.93 31.69 5.46
N ASP A 167 1.68 32.55 4.49
CA ASP A 167 2.65 33.55 3.95
C ASP A 167 2.46 34.95 4.57
N GLY A 168 1.45 35.12 5.46
CA GLY A 168 1.18 36.38 6.14
C GLY A 168 2.29 36.82 7.09
N ASP A 169 2.06 37.97 7.77
CA ASP A 169 2.95 38.46 8.82
C ASP A 169 2.47 37.98 10.21
N SER A 170 2.38 36.66 10.35
CA SER A 170 1.96 36.01 11.59
C SER A 170 3.16 35.48 12.39
N PRO A 171 3.00 35.18 13.70
CA PRO A 171 4.09 34.67 14.51
C PRO A 171 4.73 33.39 13.95
N MET A 172 3.93 32.44 13.48
CA MET A 172 4.45 31.17 12.96
C MET A 172 5.07 31.32 11.59
N ALA A 173 4.52 32.17 10.72
CA ALA A 173 5.14 32.50 9.44
C ALA A 173 6.49 33.23 9.63
N ARG A 174 6.59 34.13 10.61
CA ARG A 174 7.88 34.76 10.96
C ARG A 174 8.88 33.74 11.51
N LEU A 175 8.46 32.81 12.35
CA LEU A 175 9.31 31.73 12.87
C LEU A 175 9.83 30.83 11.74
N ARG A 176 8.98 30.46 10.76
CA ARG A 176 9.42 29.71 9.56
C ARG A 176 10.52 30.46 8.81
N ARG A 177 10.35 31.78 8.59
CA ARG A 177 11.36 32.60 7.90
C ARG A 177 12.67 32.68 8.70
N GLN A 178 12.59 32.83 10.03
CA GLN A 178 13.77 32.77 10.91
C GLN A 178 14.51 31.43 10.79
N ASN A 179 13.78 30.35 10.56
CA ASN A 179 14.32 29.01 10.36
C ASN A 179 14.75 28.75 8.89
N GLY A 180 14.87 29.81 8.06
CA GLY A 180 15.48 29.75 6.74
C GLY A 180 14.51 29.45 5.57
N ARG A 181 13.19 29.39 5.83
CA ARG A 181 12.21 29.18 4.75
C ARG A 181 11.30 30.41 4.60
N ASP A 182 11.49 31.15 3.53
CA ASP A 182 10.73 32.38 3.26
C ASP A 182 9.27 32.07 2.87
N LYS A 183 9.06 31.27 1.83
CA LYS A 183 7.75 30.91 1.31
C LYS A 183 7.12 29.74 2.05
N ALA A 184 5.80 29.81 2.27
CA ALA A 184 5.03 28.68 2.73
C ALA A 184 5.12 27.47 1.79
N TRP A 185 4.96 26.29 2.33
CA TRP A 185 4.73 25.10 1.51
C TRP A 185 3.25 24.97 1.15
N LYS A 186 2.95 24.13 0.18
CA LYS A 186 1.60 23.64 -0.08
C LYS A 186 1.42 22.32 0.67
N VAL A 187 0.52 22.30 1.62
CA VAL A 187 0.16 21.09 2.39
C VAL A 187 -1.32 20.83 2.17
N LYS A 188 -1.61 19.82 1.38
CA LYS A 188 -3.00 19.45 1.06
C LYS A 188 -3.60 18.58 2.16
N TYR A 189 -2.95 17.50 2.54
CA TYR A 189 -3.51 16.48 3.42
C TYR A 189 -3.08 16.69 4.87
N LEU A 190 -4.09 16.79 5.76
CA LEU A 190 -3.90 16.89 7.21
C LEU A 190 -4.69 15.78 7.90
N GLY A 191 -3.99 14.78 8.43
CA GLY A 191 -4.54 13.79 9.35
C GLY A 191 -4.67 14.37 10.75
N VAL A 192 -5.84 14.23 11.35
CA VAL A 192 -6.11 14.68 12.71
C VAL A 192 -6.12 13.47 13.63
N GLY A 193 -4.93 13.11 14.13
CA GLY A 193 -4.67 11.89 14.90
C GLY A 193 -4.35 10.68 14.05
N ASN A 194 -3.93 9.61 14.72
CA ASN A 194 -3.64 8.30 14.16
C ASN A 194 -4.08 7.22 15.15
N GLU A 195 -4.76 6.15 14.66
CA GLU A 195 -5.16 4.99 15.48
C GLU A 195 -5.65 5.39 16.89
N SER A 196 -6.52 6.39 16.94
CA SER A 196 -6.93 7.00 18.23
C SER A 196 -7.68 6.02 19.14
N TRP A 197 -8.17 4.90 18.59
CA TRP A 197 -8.71 3.74 19.29
C TRP A 197 -7.63 2.88 19.99
N GLY A 198 -6.37 3.03 19.60
CA GLY A 198 -5.21 2.28 20.08
C GLY A 198 -4.08 3.19 20.54
N CYS A 199 -2.91 3.09 19.91
CA CYS A 199 -1.71 3.84 20.30
C CYS A 199 -1.89 5.36 20.30
N GLY A 200 -2.81 5.90 19.50
CA GLY A 200 -3.15 7.32 19.47
C GLY A 200 -4.00 7.80 20.64
N GLY A 201 -4.20 7.00 21.72
CA GLY A 201 -4.82 7.48 22.94
C GLY A 201 -5.86 6.56 23.59
N ASN A 202 -6.09 5.35 23.06
CA ASN A 202 -7.10 4.40 23.58
C ASN A 202 -8.49 5.03 23.77
N MET A 203 -8.90 5.84 22.80
CA MET A 203 -10.14 6.63 22.87
C MET A 203 -11.35 5.77 22.46
N ARG A 204 -12.53 6.16 22.95
CA ARG A 204 -13.80 5.70 22.39
C ARG A 204 -14.14 6.55 21.16
N ALA A 205 -14.90 6.01 20.23
CA ALA A 205 -15.25 6.69 18.99
C ALA A 205 -15.93 8.05 19.22
N GLU A 206 -16.84 8.14 20.21
CA GLU A 206 -17.55 9.36 20.56
C GLU A 206 -16.58 10.44 21.09
N TYR A 207 -15.65 10.05 21.97
CA TYR A 207 -14.67 10.99 22.51
C TYR A 207 -13.72 11.49 21.43
N TYR A 208 -13.22 10.60 20.57
CA TYR A 208 -12.40 11.02 19.43
C TYR A 208 -13.19 11.92 18.47
N SER A 209 -14.45 11.61 18.19
CA SER A 209 -15.31 12.45 17.36
C SER A 209 -15.40 13.88 17.89
N ASP A 210 -15.58 14.06 19.20
CA ASP A 210 -15.61 15.39 19.84
C ASP A 210 -14.25 16.10 19.76
N LEU A 211 -13.15 15.38 19.96
CA LEU A 211 -11.80 15.92 19.78
C LEU A 211 -11.54 16.31 18.32
N TYR A 212 -11.88 15.45 17.36
CA TYR A 212 -11.74 15.74 15.95
C TYR A 212 -12.44 17.04 15.56
N ARG A 213 -13.71 17.21 15.97
CA ARG A 213 -14.48 18.44 15.73
C ARG A 213 -13.75 19.67 16.23
N ARG A 214 -13.16 19.57 17.42
CA ARG A 214 -12.42 20.63 18.06
C ARG A 214 -11.12 20.96 17.33
N TYR A 215 -10.29 19.96 17.02
CA TYR A 215 -9.04 20.13 16.27
C TYR A 215 -9.30 20.65 14.86
N SER A 216 -10.23 20.04 14.13
CA SER A 216 -10.60 20.44 12.77
C SER A 216 -11.07 21.90 12.69
N THR A 217 -11.76 22.39 13.70
CA THR A 217 -12.24 23.78 13.76
C THR A 217 -11.10 24.80 13.79
N TYR A 218 -10.00 24.49 14.46
CA TYR A 218 -8.88 25.42 14.64
C TYR A 218 -7.76 25.24 13.60
N CYS A 219 -7.69 24.10 12.93
CA CYS A 219 -6.83 23.91 11.76
C CYS A 219 -7.47 24.59 10.55
N ARG A 220 -7.05 25.80 10.24
CA ARG A 220 -7.66 26.67 9.23
C ARG A 220 -6.86 26.69 7.95
N ASP A 221 -7.55 27.00 6.88
CA ASP A 221 -6.90 27.35 5.60
C ASP A 221 -6.17 28.69 5.74
N TYR A 222 -4.98 28.77 5.18
CA TYR A 222 -4.22 30.01 5.08
C TYR A 222 -3.95 30.34 3.61
N ASP A 223 -4.10 31.61 3.27
CA ASP A 223 -3.90 32.11 1.89
C ASP A 223 -4.68 31.26 0.86
N ASP A 224 -4.01 30.72 -0.14
CA ASP A 224 -4.61 29.84 -1.15
C ASP A 224 -4.46 28.34 -0.82
N ASN A 225 -3.86 28.01 0.35
CA ASN A 225 -3.73 26.62 0.79
C ASN A 225 -5.05 26.10 1.39
N LYS A 226 -5.64 25.10 0.75
CA LYS A 226 -6.86 24.42 1.22
C LYS A 226 -6.51 23.08 1.83
N LEU A 227 -6.87 22.89 3.09
CA LEU A 227 -6.64 21.63 3.80
C LEU A 227 -7.71 20.61 3.43
N TYR A 228 -7.25 19.40 3.13
CA TYR A 228 -8.05 18.20 3.08
C TYR A 228 -7.89 17.47 4.43
N LYS A 229 -8.87 17.66 5.32
CA LYS A 229 -8.81 17.15 6.70
C LYS A 229 -9.31 15.72 6.76
N ILE A 230 -8.51 14.86 7.36
CA ILE A 230 -8.75 13.43 7.44
C ILE A 230 -8.90 13.05 8.91
N ALA A 231 -10.03 12.45 9.25
CA ALA A 231 -10.24 11.92 10.59
C ALA A 231 -9.52 10.58 10.75
N SER A 232 -8.90 10.33 11.92
CA SER A 232 -8.40 9.01 12.30
C SER A 232 -9.57 8.02 12.35
N GLY A 233 -9.58 7.10 11.42
CA GLY A 233 -10.68 6.16 11.22
C GLY A 233 -10.45 4.81 11.90
N ALA A 234 -11.21 3.83 11.46
CA ALA A 234 -11.25 2.50 12.02
C ALA A 234 -10.04 1.64 11.64
N THR A 235 -9.86 0.55 12.35
CA THR A 235 -9.07 -0.59 11.87
C THR A 235 -10.00 -1.76 11.52
N ASP A 236 -9.63 -2.52 10.49
CA ASP A 236 -10.30 -3.76 10.12
C ASP A 236 -11.84 -3.67 10.14
N TYR A 237 -12.46 -4.33 11.10
CA TYR A 237 -13.90 -4.56 11.22
C TYR A 237 -14.56 -3.66 12.29
N ASP A 238 -13.95 -2.57 12.72
CA ASP A 238 -14.57 -1.65 13.67
C ASP A 238 -15.59 -0.73 12.97
N TRP A 239 -16.72 -1.32 12.63
CA TRP A 239 -17.86 -0.65 11.98
C TRP A 239 -18.43 0.49 12.81
N ASN A 240 -18.41 0.34 14.15
CA ASN A 240 -18.95 1.35 15.04
C ASN A 240 -18.13 2.64 14.99
N TRP A 241 -16.82 2.55 14.88
CA TRP A 241 -15.96 3.73 14.77
C TRP A 241 -16.32 4.58 13.56
N THR A 242 -16.41 3.97 12.38
CA THR A 242 -16.82 4.67 11.15
C THR A 242 -18.22 5.25 11.26
N LYS A 243 -19.18 4.48 11.81
CA LYS A 243 -20.56 4.96 12.02
C LYS A 243 -20.60 6.21 12.87
N VAL A 244 -19.96 6.19 14.04
CA VAL A 244 -19.96 7.32 14.99
C VAL A 244 -19.35 8.57 14.37
N LEU A 245 -18.24 8.46 13.65
CA LEU A 245 -17.58 9.58 12.98
C LEU A 245 -18.45 10.17 11.88
N MET A 246 -19.04 9.32 11.03
CA MET A 246 -19.93 9.78 9.96
C MET A 246 -21.19 10.45 10.51
N GLU A 247 -21.76 9.93 11.58
CA GLU A 247 -22.94 10.52 12.21
C GLU A 247 -22.67 11.91 12.82
N ASN A 248 -21.52 12.09 13.47
CA ASN A 248 -21.29 13.26 14.30
C ASN A 248 -20.34 14.31 13.69
N SER A 249 -19.47 13.93 12.73
CA SER A 249 -18.34 14.77 12.31
C SER A 249 -18.18 14.92 10.79
N LYS A 250 -18.98 14.25 9.96
CA LYS A 250 -18.81 14.23 8.49
C LYS A 250 -18.74 15.61 7.85
N ASP A 251 -19.45 16.59 8.37
CA ASP A 251 -19.50 17.95 7.79
C ASP A 251 -18.21 18.77 8.04
N LEU A 252 -17.29 18.24 8.85
CA LEU A 252 -16.02 18.88 9.20
C LEU A 252 -14.81 18.15 8.60
N MET A 253 -15.00 17.05 7.83
CA MET A 253 -13.94 16.28 7.24
C MET A 253 -14.13 16.10 5.73
N GLN A 254 -13.04 15.91 5.01
CA GLN A 254 -13.04 15.52 3.61
C GLN A 254 -12.73 14.03 3.44
N GLY A 255 -12.17 13.40 4.47
CA GLY A 255 -11.88 11.99 4.46
C GLY A 255 -11.86 11.37 5.85
N ILE A 256 -12.03 10.06 5.87
CA ILE A 256 -11.86 9.21 7.06
C ILE A 256 -10.85 8.13 6.71
N SER A 257 -9.88 7.90 7.59
CA SER A 257 -8.88 6.85 7.37
C SER A 257 -9.41 5.45 7.68
N LEU A 258 -8.72 4.46 7.15
CA LEU A 258 -8.95 3.05 7.44
C LEU A 258 -7.60 2.34 7.43
N HIS A 259 -7.36 1.46 8.40
CA HIS A 259 -6.16 0.62 8.44
C HIS A 259 -6.53 -0.85 8.23
N TYR A 260 -5.74 -1.55 7.45
CA TYR A 260 -5.86 -2.99 7.25
C TYR A 260 -4.50 -3.61 6.94
N TYR A 261 -4.06 -4.52 7.79
CA TYR A 261 -2.85 -5.29 7.54
C TYR A 261 -3.16 -6.75 7.18
N THR A 262 -2.51 -7.24 6.13
CA THR A 262 -2.52 -8.66 5.77
C THR A 262 -1.58 -9.39 6.72
N VAL A 263 -2.15 -10.07 7.70
CA VAL A 263 -1.44 -10.86 8.71
C VAL A 263 -2.04 -12.25 8.83
N SER A 264 -1.24 -13.22 9.23
CA SER A 264 -1.75 -14.57 9.51
C SER A 264 -2.66 -14.61 10.75
N GLY A 265 -2.43 -13.72 11.69
CA GLY A 265 -3.20 -13.52 12.93
C GLY A 265 -2.50 -12.53 13.84
N TRP A 266 -3.26 -11.91 14.74
CA TRP A 266 -2.75 -10.89 15.66
C TRP A 266 -2.25 -11.48 17.00
N VAL A 267 -2.48 -12.79 17.24
CA VAL A 267 -2.03 -13.49 18.45
C VAL A 267 -0.90 -14.45 18.14
N GLY A 268 0.17 -14.38 18.92
CA GLY A 268 1.34 -15.20 18.72
C GLY A 268 2.21 -14.73 17.55
N SER A 269 2.88 -15.68 16.88
CA SER A 269 3.69 -15.41 15.70
C SER A 269 2.83 -15.02 14.51
N LYS A 270 3.24 -13.98 13.80
CA LYS A 270 2.64 -13.57 12.52
C LYS A 270 3.18 -14.38 11.32
N GLY A 271 4.13 -15.25 11.57
CA GLY A 271 4.85 -16.03 10.57
C GLY A 271 6.11 -15.32 10.04
N SER A 272 7.02 -16.12 9.51
CA SER A 272 8.26 -15.61 8.92
C SER A 272 8.00 -14.89 7.60
N ALA A 273 8.75 -13.82 7.37
CA ALA A 273 8.75 -13.12 6.08
C ALA A 273 9.29 -14.01 4.94
N THR A 274 10.25 -14.89 5.23
CA THR A 274 10.99 -15.67 4.22
C THR A 274 10.75 -17.18 4.29
N GLU A 275 10.49 -17.72 5.50
CA GLU A 275 10.32 -19.15 5.72
C GLU A 275 8.82 -19.50 5.87
N PHE A 276 8.20 -19.90 4.78
CA PHE A 276 6.79 -20.26 4.72
C PHE A 276 6.53 -21.33 3.66
N ASN A 277 5.46 -22.09 3.79
CA ASN A 277 5.05 -23.11 2.84
C ASN A 277 3.95 -22.62 1.88
N HIS A 278 3.49 -23.50 0.95
CA HIS A 278 2.44 -23.18 -0.02
C HIS A 278 1.09 -22.85 0.65
N ASP A 279 0.74 -23.55 1.73
CA ASP A 279 -0.51 -23.29 2.45
C ASP A 279 -0.48 -21.91 3.13
N ASP A 280 0.68 -21.51 3.67
CA ASP A 280 0.89 -20.17 4.23
C ASP A 280 0.73 -19.09 3.16
N PHE A 281 1.22 -19.35 1.94
CA PHE A 281 1.03 -18.43 0.83
C PHE A 281 -0.44 -18.28 0.47
N TYR A 282 -1.16 -19.38 0.21
CA TYR A 282 -2.57 -19.32 -0.17
C TYR A 282 -3.43 -18.70 0.93
N TRP A 283 -3.15 -19.00 2.19
CA TRP A 283 -3.79 -18.37 3.33
C TRP A 283 -3.55 -16.84 3.34
N THR A 284 -2.33 -16.40 3.08
CA THR A 284 -1.98 -14.97 2.98
C THR A 284 -2.79 -14.30 1.86
N MET A 285 -2.93 -14.94 0.70
CA MET A 285 -3.72 -14.39 -0.41
C MET A 285 -5.22 -14.29 -0.03
N GLY A 286 -5.75 -15.26 0.70
CA GLY A 286 -7.10 -15.19 1.27
C GLY A 286 -7.25 -14.00 2.22
N LYS A 287 -6.31 -13.82 3.14
CA LYS A 287 -6.29 -12.68 4.07
C LYS A 287 -6.15 -11.34 3.35
N CYS A 288 -5.32 -11.27 2.33
CA CYS A 288 -5.22 -10.08 1.50
C CYS A 288 -6.57 -9.69 0.88
N ARG A 289 -7.35 -10.67 0.42
CA ARG A 289 -8.65 -10.41 -0.22
C ARG A 289 -9.75 -9.98 0.73
N GLU A 290 -9.64 -10.27 2.01
CA GLU A 290 -10.62 -9.78 3.02
C GLU A 290 -10.71 -8.25 3.04
N ILE A 291 -9.68 -7.54 2.58
CA ILE A 291 -9.69 -6.08 2.46
C ILE A 291 -10.84 -5.57 1.57
N GLU A 292 -11.25 -6.34 0.56
CA GLU A 292 -12.38 -5.98 -0.32
C GLU A 292 -13.68 -5.86 0.50
N ASP A 293 -13.93 -6.85 1.35
CA ASP A 293 -15.12 -6.86 2.20
C ASP A 293 -15.09 -5.75 3.24
N VAL A 294 -13.92 -5.48 3.81
CA VAL A 294 -13.71 -4.38 4.76
C VAL A 294 -14.05 -3.04 4.09
N ILE A 295 -13.49 -2.76 2.90
CA ILE A 295 -13.78 -1.55 2.13
C ILE A 295 -15.27 -1.43 1.83
N VAL A 296 -15.87 -2.48 1.29
CA VAL A 296 -17.30 -2.50 0.91
C VAL A 296 -18.20 -2.21 2.10
N LYS A 297 -17.91 -2.79 3.27
CA LYS A 297 -18.72 -2.61 4.47
C LYS A 297 -18.60 -1.19 5.04
N HIS A 298 -17.38 -0.65 5.13
CA HIS A 298 -17.18 0.75 5.55
C HIS A 298 -17.85 1.70 4.57
N CYS A 299 -17.70 1.52 3.27
CA CYS A 299 -18.38 2.34 2.26
C CYS A 299 -19.90 2.31 2.41
N LYS A 300 -20.51 1.13 2.64
CA LYS A 300 -21.95 1.00 2.88
C LYS A 300 -22.43 1.77 4.12
N ILE A 301 -21.62 1.80 5.18
CA ILE A 301 -21.92 2.62 6.37
C ILE A 301 -21.83 4.09 6.02
N MET A 302 -20.76 4.51 5.33
CA MET A 302 -20.58 5.90 4.91
C MET A 302 -21.72 6.37 4.01
N ASP A 303 -22.19 5.53 3.07
CA ASP A 303 -23.29 5.85 2.13
C ASP A 303 -24.62 6.14 2.85
N GLN A 304 -24.83 5.62 4.07
CA GLN A 304 -26.03 5.93 4.87
C GLN A 304 -26.07 7.39 5.34
N TYR A 305 -24.90 7.99 5.57
CA TYR A 305 -24.75 9.37 6.08
C TYR A 305 -24.36 10.38 5.00
N ASP A 306 -23.70 9.92 3.94
CA ASP A 306 -23.15 10.72 2.85
C ASP A 306 -23.32 9.98 1.51
N PRO A 307 -24.55 9.89 0.99
CA PRO A 307 -24.85 9.20 -0.27
C PRO A 307 -24.20 9.86 -1.49
N GLU A 308 -23.87 11.14 -1.41
CA GLU A 308 -23.20 11.89 -2.48
C GLU A 308 -21.66 11.67 -2.50
N LYS A 309 -21.14 10.91 -1.53
CA LYS A 309 -19.73 10.54 -1.42
C LYS A 309 -18.77 11.74 -1.32
N ASN A 310 -19.17 12.78 -0.59
CA ASN A 310 -18.32 13.95 -0.32
C ASN A 310 -17.15 13.62 0.62
N VAL A 311 -17.35 12.69 1.55
CA VAL A 311 -16.30 12.19 2.45
C VAL A 311 -15.64 10.96 1.82
N ALA A 312 -14.36 11.04 1.52
CA ALA A 312 -13.61 9.92 0.98
C ALA A 312 -13.22 8.90 2.08
N LEU A 313 -13.05 7.64 1.68
CA LEU A 313 -12.32 6.64 2.44
C LEU A 313 -10.85 6.68 2.02
N LEU A 314 -9.94 6.66 2.99
CA LEU A 314 -8.50 6.62 2.74
C LEU A 314 -7.88 5.45 3.51
N LEU A 315 -7.35 4.48 2.78
CA LEU A 315 -6.65 3.34 3.38
C LEU A 315 -5.19 3.76 3.63
N ASP A 316 -4.96 4.61 4.61
CA ASP A 316 -3.68 5.28 4.82
C ASP A 316 -2.64 4.47 5.62
N GLU A 317 -2.99 3.21 5.98
CA GLU A 317 -2.06 2.15 6.35
C GLU A 317 -2.55 0.79 5.83
N TRP A 318 -1.71 0.11 5.04
CA TRP A 318 -1.95 -1.25 4.59
C TRP A 318 -0.64 -1.95 4.21
N GLY A 319 -0.66 -3.25 4.11
CA GLY A 319 0.48 -4.07 3.73
C GLY A 319 0.55 -5.37 4.50
N THR A 320 1.67 -6.08 4.39
CA THR A 320 1.97 -7.28 5.15
C THR A 320 2.69 -6.95 6.46
N TRP A 321 2.40 -7.72 7.49
CA TRP A 321 3.07 -7.61 8.78
C TRP A 321 3.50 -9.00 9.26
N TRP A 322 4.80 -9.28 9.15
CA TRP A 322 5.39 -10.54 9.59
C TRP A 322 6.16 -10.37 10.90
N ASP A 323 6.61 -11.48 11.45
CA ASP A 323 7.61 -11.43 12.51
C ASP A 323 8.88 -10.75 11.98
N VAL A 324 9.55 -9.98 12.83
CA VAL A 324 10.76 -9.26 12.44
C VAL A 324 11.90 -10.21 12.10
N GLU A 325 12.80 -9.79 11.22
CA GLU A 325 13.96 -10.61 10.87
C GLU A 325 14.81 -10.94 12.12
N PRO A 326 15.26 -12.19 12.27
CA PRO A 326 16.07 -12.62 13.41
C PRO A 326 17.29 -11.75 13.61
N GLY A 327 17.55 -11.36 14.86
CA GLY A 327 18.70 -10.52 15.24
C GLY A 327 18.48 -9.02 15.05
N THR A 328 17.30 -8.59 14.61
CA THR A 328 16.90 -7.17 14.58
C THR A 328 16.16 -6.77 15.86
N ILE A 329 16.01 -5.46 16.08
CA ILE A 329 15.24 -4.94 17.21
C ILE A 329 13.76 -5.16 16.94
N PRO A 330 13.00 -5.87 17.78
CA PRO A 330 11.59 -6.21 17.50
C PRO A 330 10.72 -4.98 17.25
N GLY A 331 10.91 -3.90 18.01
CA GLY A 331 10.15 -2.66 17.84
C GLY A 331 10.49 -1.87 16.56
N HIS A 332 11.49 -2.28 15.78
CA HIS A 332 11.83 -1.64 14.51
C HIS A 332 11.07 -2.21 13.32
N LEU A 333 10.31 -3.27 13.49
CA LEU A 333 9.46 -3.92 12.49
C LEU A 333 10.17 -4.17 11.15
N TYR A 334 11.48 -4.46 11.18
CA TYR A 334 12.25 -4.79 9.99
C TYR A 334 11.91 -6.22 9.55
N GLN A 335 11.41 -6.35 8.33
CA GLN A 335 11.14 -7.64 7.69
C GLN A 335 11.62 -7.64 6.25
N GLN A 336 11.95 -8.82 5.72
CA GLN A 336 12.15 -9.03 4.30
C GLN A 336 10.84 -8.98 3.54
N ASN A 337 10.94 -8.74 2.23
CA ASN A 337 9.83 -8.74 1.30
C ASN A 337 10.12 -9.72 0.16
N THR A 338 9.29 -10.75 0.03
CA THR A 338 9.43 -11.80 -0.99
C THR A 338 8.47 -11.57 -2.17
N LEU A 339 8.49 -12.49 -3.13
CA LEU A 339 7.48 -12.49 -4.20
C LEU A 339 6.05 -12.65 -3.63
N ARG A 340 5.84 -13.29 -2.45
CA ARG A 340 4.56 -13.33 -1.74
C ARG A 340 4.02 -11.91 -1.45
N ASP A 341 4.88 -11.02 -0.97
CA ASP A 341 4.50 -9.64 -0.67
C ASP A 341 4.16 -8.85 -1.94
N ALA A 342 4.83 -9.13 -3.05
CA ALA A 342 4.48 -8.57 -4.35
C ALA A 342 3.07 -9.01 -4.79
N PHE A 343 2.65 -10.26 -4.52
CA PHE A 343 1.28 -10.69 -4.75
C PHE A 343 0.28 -9.96 -3.86
N VAL A 344 0.58 -9.76 -2.59
CA VAL A 344 -0.28 -8.95 -1.71
C VAL A 344 -0.45 -7.54 -2.27
N ALA A 345 0.63 -6.92 -2.76
CA ALA A 345 0.55 -5.59 -3.37
C ALA A 345 -0.31 -5.60 -4.64
N SER A 346 -0.11 -6.56 -5.56
CA SER A 346 -0.88 -6.61 -6.82
C SER A 346 -2.37 -6.86 -6.58
N LEU A 347 -2.71 -7.83 -5.73
CA LEU A 347 -4.11 -8.14 -5.40
C LEU A 347 -4.81 -6.96 -4.71
N SER A 348 -4.12 -6.30 -3.78
CA SER A 348 -4.67 -5.12 -3.10
C SER A 348 -4.94 -3.98 -4.07
N LEU A 349 -3.99 -3.65 -4.96
CA LEU A 349 -4.16 -2.62 -5.98
C LEU A 349 -5.30 -2.96 -6.95
N ASP A 350 -5.43 -4.21 -7.39
CA ASP A 350 -6.55 -4.66 -8.22
C ASP A 350 -7.91 -4.42 -7.54
N ILE A 351 -7.98 -4.66 -6.22
CA ILE A 351 -9.18 -4.38 -5.42
C ILE A 351 -9.42 -2.88 -5.30
N PHE A 352 -8.39 -2.09 -4.96
CA PHE A 352 -8.55 -0.65 -4.74
C PHE A 352 -9.09 0.07 -5.97
N HIS A 353 -8.67 -0.33 -7.17
CA HIS A 353 -9.15 0.26 -8.42
C HIS A 353 -10.66 0.13 -8.63
N LYS A 354 -11.31 -0.90 -8.07
CA LYS A 354 -12.76 -1.11 -8.21
C LYS A 354 -13.59 -0.12 -7.40
N TYR A 355 -13.03 0.44 -6.31
CA TYR A 355 -13.77 1.22 -5.30
C TYR A 355 -13.38 2.69 -5.28
N THR A 356 -12.80 3.19 -6.38
CA THR A 356 -12.31 4.57 -6.48
C THR A 356 -13.41 5.62 -6.55
N ASP A 357 -14.66 5.24 -6.55
CA ASP A 357 -15.80 6.15 -6.32
C ASP A 357 -15.74 6.75 -4.90
N ARG A 358 -15.28 6.00 -3.89
CA ARG A 358 -15.12 6.47 -2.51
C ARG A 358 -13.69 6.31 -1.97
N LEU A 359 -12.96 5.27 -2.34
CA LEU A 359 -11.55 5.07 -1.94
C LEU A 359 -10.65 5.99 -2.78
N LYS A 360 -10.07 7.03 -2.16
CA LYS A 360 -9.30 8.06 -2.87
C LYS A 360 -7.81 8.04 -2.61
N MET A 361 -7.34 7.28 -1.62
CA MET A 361 -5.94 7.16 -1.25
C MET A 361 -5.67 5.82 -0.60
N ALA A 362 -4.46 5.28 -0.83
CA ALA A 362 -3.96 4.12 -0.09
C ALA A 362 -2.44 4.29 0.12
N ASN A 363 -1.97 4.28 1.38
CA ASN A 363 -0.57 4.46 1.71
C ASN A 363 0.00 3.15 2.25
N ILE A 364 0.88 2.53 1.49
CA ILE A 364 1.51 1.28 1.92
C ILE A 364 2.48 1.52 3.07
N ALA A 365 2.50 0.65 4.03
CA ALA A 365 3.38 0.67 5.18
C ALA A 365 4.56 -0.30 4.99
N GLN A 366 5.81 0.19 4.82
CA GLN A 366 6.20 1.60 4.74
C GLN A 366 7.21 1.79 3.58
N ILE A 367 7.63 3.01 3.36
CA ILE A 367 8.44 3.33 2.17
C ILE A 367 9.84 2.71 2.20
N VAL A 368 10.52 2.66 3.37
CA VAL A 368 11.89 2.13 3.55
C VAL A 368 12.00 1.32 4.83
N ASN A 369 12.62 0.14 4.78
CA ASN A 369 13.08 -0.70 5.89
C ASN A 369 12.02 -1.24 6.86
N VAL A 370 10.78 -0.87 6.75
CA VAL A 370 9.75 -1.19 7.75
C VAL A 370 8.58 -1.89 7.08
N LEU A 371 8.15 -3.02 7.66
CA LEU A 371 7.00 -3.79 7.18
C LEU A 371 7.11 -4.14 5.68
N GLN A 372 6.04 -3.95 4.89
CA GLN A 372 6.06 -4.17 3.45
C GLN A 372 6.68 -2.97 2.73
N SER A 373 8.01 -2.84 2.82
CA SER A 373 8.72 -1.69 2.29
C SER A 373 9.01 -1.78 0.80
N MET A 374 9.10 -0.60 0.15
CA MET A 374 9.56 -0.49 -1.24
C MET A 374 11.06 -0.77 -1.35
N ILE A 375 11.82 -0.34 -0.37
CA ILE A 375 13.29 -0.27 -0.39
C ILE A 375 13.83 -0.78 0.93
N LEU A 376 14.92 -1.55 0.87
CA LEU A 376 15.74 -1.87 2.04
C LEU A 376 17.08 -1.21 1.91
N THR A 377 17.62 -0.68 3.02
CA THR A 377 18.94 -0.07 3.10
C THR A 377 19.78 -0.69 4.22
N LYS A 378 21.07 -0.77 3.99
CA LYS A 378 22.05 -1.16 5.01
C LYS A 378 23.38 -0.49 4.68
N ASP A 379 23.89 0.29 5.62
CA ASP A 379 25.10 1.08 5.42
C ASP A 379 24.98 1.95 4.13
N ASP A 380 25.89 1.81 3.19
CA ASP A 380 25.89 2.50 1.89
C ASP A 380 25.13 1.75 0.78
N LYS A 381 24.52 0.57 1.10
CA LYS A 381 23.80 -0.26 0.12
C LYS A 381 22.31 -0.02 0.16
N MET A 382 21.68 -0.21 -1.00
CA MET A 382 20.22 -0.19 -1.20
C MET A 382 19.80 -1.39 -2.06
N VAL A 383 18.61 -1.92 -1.80
CA VAL A 383 17.97 -2.93 -2.63
C VAL A 383 16.47 -2.62 -2.82
N LEU A 384 15.98 -2.78 -4.04
CA LEU A 384 14.56 -2.68 -4.38
C LEU A 384 13.86 -4.01 -4.07
N THR A 385 12.74 -3.96 -3.37
CA THR A 385 11.97 -5.16 -3.04
C THR A 385 11.07 -5.60 -4.22
N PRO A 386 10.57 -6.84 -4.23
CA PRO A 386 9.55 -7.24 -5.20
C PRO A 386 8.29 -6.36 -5.18
N THR A 387 7.94 -5.81 -4.01
CA THR A 387 6.82 -4.85 -3.85
C THR A 387 7.07 -3.55 -4.64
N TYR A 388 8.28 -3.01 -4.62
CA TYR A 388 8.66 -1.86 -5.45
C TYR A 388 8.38 -2.11 -6.94
N HIS A 389 8.75 -3.28 -7.41
CA HIS A 389 8.55 -3.62 -8.82
C HIS A 389 7.08 -3.70 -9.22
N VAL A 390 6.20 -4.19 -8.34
CA VAL A 390 4.76 -4.14 -8.57
C VAL A 390 4.26 -2.70 -8.69
N PHE A 391 4.61 -1.83 -7.75
CA PHE A 391 4.22 -0.42 -7.79
C PHE A 391 4.69 0.27 -9.07
N LYS A 392 5.91 -0.03 -9.52
CA LYS A 392 6.45 0.50 -10.78
C LYS A 392 5.68 -0.01 -12.00
N MET A 393 5.42 -1.32 -12.10
CA MET A 393 4.65 -1.92 -13.19
C MET A 393 3.21 -1.39 -13.24
N TYR A 394 2.56 -1.28 -12.06
CA TYR A 394 1.19 -0.79 -11.92
C TYR A 394 1.06 0.74 -12.04
N GLY A 395 2.16 1.48 -12.04
CA GLY A 395 2.17 2.93 -12.21
C GLY A 395 1.45 3.43 -13.47
N VAL A 396 1.25 2.57 -14.47
CA VAL A 396 0.48 2.84 -15.70
C VAL A 396 -1.01 3.05 -15.46
N HIS A 397 -1.53 2.64 -14.30
CA HIS A 397 -2.93 2.80 -13.91
C HIS A 397 -3.21 4.11 -13.17
N GLN A 398 -2.17 4.85 -12.73
CA GLN A 398 -2.34 6.14 -12.06
C GLN A 398 -3.03 7.15 -13.00
N GLU A 399 -4.05 7.85 -12.49
CA GLU A 399 -4.85 8.83 -13.23
C GLU A 399 -5.52 8.29 -14.52
N ALA A 400 -5.54 6.96 -14.67
CA ALA A 400 -6.23 6.29 -15.77
C ALA A 400 -7.70 6.00 -15.40
N THR A 401 -8.56 5.91 -16.42
CA THR A 401 -9.95 5.49 -16.24
C THR A 401 -10.00 3.99 -15.98
N TYR A 402 -10.57 3.56 -14.87
CA TYR A 402 -10.81 2.14 -14.57
C TYR A 402 -11.75 1.52 -15.59
N LEU A 403 -11.42 0.34 -16.08
CA LEU A 403 -12.26 -0.45 -16.97
C LEU A 403 -12.80 -1.66 -16.21
N PRO A 404 -14.11 -1.72 -15.92
CA PRO A 404 -14.70 -2.87 -15.24
C PRO A 404 -14.46 -4.17 -15.99
N ILE A 405 -14.26 -5.26 -15.26
CA ILE A 405 -14.04 -6.59 -15.82
C ILE A 405 -14.95 -7.61 -15.14
N ASP A 406 -15.43 -8.60 -15.90
CA ASP A 406 -15.95 -9.84 -15.37
C ASP A 406 -14.86 -10.90 -15.46
N LEU A 407 -14.60 -11.61 -14.38
CA LEU A 407 -13.57 -12.65 -14.28
C LEU A 407 -14.22 -13.98 -13.92
N ASP A 408 -14.02 -14.98 -14.77
CA ASP A 408 -14.35 -16.39 -14.50
C ASP A 408 -13.06 -17.20 -14.50
N CYS A 409 -12.74 -17.81 -13.35
CA CYS A 409 -11.52 -18.59 -13.15
C CYS A 409 -11.74 -19.69 -12.12
N LYS A 410 -10.81 -20.62 -12.03
CA LYS A 410 -10.76 -21.60 -10.95
C LYS A 410 -10.77 -20.92 -9.59
N ILE A 411 -11.56 -21.48 -8.67
CA ILE A 411 -11.64 -21.05 -7.27
C ILE A 411 -11.07 -22.17 -6.40
N MET A 412 -10.11 -21.84 -5.56
CA MET A 412 -9.57 -22.73 -4.54
C MET A 412 -10.36 -22.56 -3.24
N ASN A 413 -10.69 -23.65 -2.56
CA ASN A 413 -11.17 -23.61 -1.19
C ASN A 413 -9.97 -23.56 -0.24
N LEU A 414 -9.99 -22.61 0.70
CA LEU A 414 -8.99 -22.50 1.75
C LEU A 414 -9.41 -23.37 2.93
N GLU A 415 -8.62 -24.37 3.24
CA GLU A 415 -8.84 -25.25 4.40
C GLU A 415 -8.00 -24.79 5.58
N GLY A 416 -8.54 -24.86 6.79
CA GLY A 416 -7.84 -24.64 8.04
C GLY A 416 -8.48 -23.59 8.95
N GLU A 417 -8.44 -23.86 10.24
CA GLU A 417 -8.74 -22.90 11.31
C GLU A 417 -7.39 -22.32 11.78
N ARG A 418 -7.02 -21.15 11.28
CA ARG A 418 -5.87 -20.42 11.84
C ARG A 418 -6.41 -19.31 12.74
N ASN A 419 -5.82 -19.22 13.95
CA ASN A 419 -6.16 -18.31 15.04
C ASN A 419 -6.76 -16.97 14.57
N GLN A 420 -8.08 -16.89 14.65
CA GLN A 420 -8.83 -15.69 14.32
C GLN A 420 -9.33 -15.08 15.63
N MET A 421 -8.53 -14.18 16.18
CA MET A 421 -8.82 -13.54 17.46
C MET A 421 -10.11 -12.72 17.49
N ARG A 422 -10.81 -12.57 16.36
CA ARG A 422 -11.98 -11.69 16.25
C ARG A 422 -13.20 -12.35 15.58
N GLU A 423 -13.22 -13.67 15.39
CA GLU A 423 -14.42 -14.34 14.86
C GLU A 423 -15.68 -14.03 15.68
N GLU A 424 -15.55 -13.85 16.99
CA GLU A 424 -16.66 -13.48 17.87
C GLU A 424 -17.16 -12.03 17.67
N LEU A 425 -16.33 -11.16 17.07
CA LEU A 425 -16.66 -9.76 16.76
C LEU A 425 -17.11 -9.59 15.30
N ILE A 426 -16.92 -10.61 14.47
CA ILE A 426 -17.18 -10.57 13.05
C ILE A 426 -18.53 -11.25 12.79
N ASP A 427 -19.57 -10.45 12.69
CA ASP A 427 -20.83 -10.85 12.02
C ASP A 427 -20.59 -10.95 10.50
N TYR A 428 -19.56 -11.73 10.12
CA TYR A 428 -19.01 -11.77 8.77
C TYR A 428 -18.41 -13.13 8.43
N PRO A 429 -18.81 -13.77 7.32
CA PRO A 429 -18.18 -15.02 6.92
C PRO A 429 -16.75 -14.77 6.46
N VAL A 430 -15.79 -15.40 7.11
CA VAL A 430 -14.40 -15.46 6.67
C VAL A 430 -14.34 -16.01 5.25
N LEU A 431 -13.65 -15.29 4.35
CA LEU A 431 -13.44 -15.77 2.99
C LEU A 431 -12.65 -17.07 3.02
N ARG A 432 -13.31 -18.16 2.65
CA ARG A 432 -12.71 -19.50 2.55
C ARG A 432 -12.44 -19.91 1.10
N THR A 433 -12.52 -18.94 0.18
CA THR A 433 -12.31 -19.18 -1.26
C THR A 433 -11.35 -18.18 -1.85
N LEU A 434 -10.48 -18.66 -2.73
CA LEU A 434 -9.47 -17.86 -3.41
C LEU A 434 -9.60 -18.06 -4.93
N PRO A 435 -10.03 -17.07 -5.71
CA PRO A 435 -9.87 -17.08 -7.15
C PRO A 435 -8.39 -17.15 -7.52
N MET A 436 -8.05 -18.06 -8.43
CA MET A 436 -6.65 -18.32 -8.79
C MET A 436 -6.07 -17.27 -9.75
N VAL A 437 -6.88 -16.29 -10.15
CA VAL A 437 -6.47 -15.13 -10.96
C VAL A 437 -6.97 -13.86 -10.29
N SER A 438 -6.13 -12.82 -10.28
CA SER A 438 -6.54 -11.45 -10.00
C SER A 438 -6.25 -10.59 -11.23
N ALA A 439 -7.06 -9.55 -11.47
CA ALA A 439 -6.90 -8.70 -12.64
C ALA A 439 -7.48 -7.30 -12.42
N THR A 440 -6.87 -6.33 -13.10
CA THR A 440 -7.39 -4.98 -13.27
C THR A 440 -7.12 -4.46 -14.67
N ALA A 441 -7.92 -3.50 -15.14
CA ALA A 441 -7.72 -2.86 -16.43
C ALA A 441 -8.01 -1.36 -16.35
N SER A 442 -7.29 -0.58 -17.15
CA SER A 442 -7.50 0.87 -17.23
C SER A 442 -7.17 1.43 -18.61
N LYS A 443 -7.69 2.64 -18.88
CA LYS A 443 -7.39 3.43 -20.07
C LYS A 443 -6.82 4.78 -19.66
N ASN A 444 -5.59 5.06 -20.07
CA ASN A 444 -4.95 6.33 -19.75
C ASN A 444 -5.47 7.49 -20.63
N ALA A 445 -5.04 8.73 -20.32
CA ALA A 445 -5.45 9.93 -21.05
C ALA A 445 -5.09 9.92 -22.55
N GLU A 446 -4.07 9.13 -22.94
CA GLU A 446 -3.65 8.94 -24.33
C GLU A 446 -4.49 7.88 -25.06
N GLY A 447 -5.47 7.27 -24.36
CA GLY A 447 -6.33 6.22 -24.92
C GLY A 447 -5.68 4.81 -24.92
N LYS A 448 -4.48 4.65 -24.36
CA LYS A 448 -3.82 3.35 -24.24
C LYS A 448 -4.48 2.54 -23.12
N ILE A 449 -4.72 1.28 -23.38
CA ILE A 449 -5.30 0.35 -22.41
C ILE A 449 -4.20 -0.52 -21.81
N HIS A 450 -4.21 -0.59 -20.48
CA HIS A 450 -3.34 -1.44 -19.69
C HIS A 450 -4.17 -2.50 -18.96
N ILE A 451 -3.66 -3.71 -18.88
CA ILE A 451 -4.28 -4.83 -18.17
C ILE A 451 -3.20 -5.46 -17.30
N SER A 452 -3.45 -5.53 -16.00
CA SER A 452 -2.60 -6.27 -15.07
C SER A 452 -3.27 -7.57 -14.66
N LEU A 453 -2.49 -8.64 -14.57
CA LEU A 453 -2.94 -10.01 -14.32
C LEU A 453 -2.00 -10.67 -13.32
N SER A 454 -2.54 -11.39 -12.35
CA SER A 454 -1.77 -12.21 -11.40
C SER A 454 -2.24 -13.66 -11.47
N ASN A 455 -1.34 -14.59 -11.79
CA ASN A 455 -1.57 -16.03 -11.66
C ASN A 455 -1.11 -16.47 -10.27
N ILE A 456 -2.07 -16.79 -9.40
CA ILE A 456 -1.84 -17.15 -8.00
C ILE A 456 -1.45 -18.63 -7.84
N ASP A 457 -1.66 -19.44 -8.88
CA ASP A 457 -1.26 -20.86 -8.87
C ASP A 457 0.28 -20.96 -8.82
N LEU A 458 0.80 -21.64 -7.81
CA LEU A 458 2.24 -21.78 -7.60
C LEU A 458 2.90 -22.79 -8.54
N GLU A 459 2.12 -23.67 -9.17
CA GLU A 459 2.63 -24.81 -9.91
C GLU A 459 2.25 -24.79 -11.38
N ASN A 460 1.06 -24.25 -11.72
CA ASN A 460 0.49 -24.39 -13.05
C ASN A 460 0.50 -23.09 -13.86
N GLU A 461 0.92 -23.21 -15.11
CA GLU A 461 0.68 -22.19 -16.14
C GLU A 461 -0.83 -22.12 -16.45
N LEU A 462 -1.32 -20.92 -16.70
CA LEU A 462 -2.73 -20.64 -16.96
C LEU A 462 -2.91 -19.95 -18.30
N GLU A 463 -3.84 -20.42 -19.16
CA GLU A 463 -4.28 -19.67 -20.34
C GLU A 463 -5.44 -18.74 -19.97
N VAL A 464 -5.21 -17.42 -20.07
CA VAL A 464 -6.25 -16.40 -19.88
C VAL A 464 -6.76 -15.93 -21.23
N THR A 465 -8.07 -16.02 -21.43
CA THR A 465 -8.77 -15.48 -22.60
C THR A 465 -9.46 -14.18 -22.21
N ILE A 466 -9.08 -13.06 -22.84
CA ILE A 466 -9.66 -11.74 -22.55
C ILE A 466 -10.48 -11.29 -23.75
N ASN A 467 -11.79 -11.16 -23.56
CA ASN A 467 -12.71 -10.59 -24.52
C ASN A 467 -12.63 -9.07 -24.43
N LEU A 468 -12.14 -8.43 -25.47
CA LEU A 468 -11.84 -6.99 -25.50
C LEU A 468 -13.08 -6.11 -25.78
N GLY A 469 -14.24 -6.71 -26.10
CA GLY A 469 -15.44 -5.96 -26.50
C GLY A 469 -15.18 -5.09 -27.72
N ASP A 470 -15.50 -3.81 -27.63
CA ASP A 470 -15.30 -2.83 -28.71
C ASP A 470 -13.88 -2.28 -28.83
N VAL A 471 -12.97 -2.70 -27.91
CA VAL A 471 -11.56 -2.28 -27.92
C VAL A 471 -10.85 -2.90 -29.13
N LYS A 472 -10.26 -2.04 -29.95
CA LYS A 472 -9.45 -2.48 -31.09
C LYS A 472 -7.98 -2.57 -30.68
N ALA A 473 -7.42 -3.76 -30.75
CA ALA A 473 -6.01 -4.00 -30.56
C ALA A 473 -5.53 -5.05 -31.58
N THR A 474 -4.31 -4.91 -32.03
CA THR A 474 -3.65 -5.85 -32.97
C THR A 474 -2.45 -6.54 -32.34
N LYS A 475 -1.93 -5.95 -31.25
CA LYS A 475 -0.75 -6.44 -30.52
C LYS A 475 -0.89 -6.06 -29.04
N ALA A 476 -0.21 -6.80 -28.19
CA ALA A 476 0.05 -6.41 -26.81
C ALA A 476 1.53 -6.61 -26.50
N VAL A 477 2.07 -5.77 -25.62
CA VAL A 477 3.43 -5.87 -25.06
C VAL A 477 3.34 -5.77 -23.56
N GLY A 478 4.27 -6.38 -22.84
CA GLY A 478 4.19 -6.35 -21.38
C GLY A 478 5.48 -6.66 -20.66
N GLU A 479 5.35 -6.62 -19.35
CA GLU A 479 6.38 -7.01 -18.39
C GLU A 479 5.82 -8.07 -17.43
N ILE A 480 6.70 -8.94 -16.94
CA ILE A 480 6.39 -9.99 -15.98
C ILE A 480 7.31 -9.89 -14.78
N LEU A 481 6.73 -10.04 -13.58
CA LEU A 481 7.44 -10.29 -12.34
C LEU A 481 7.13 -11.71 -11.87
N THR A 482 8.16 -12.54 -11.77
CA THR A 482 8.08 -13.93 -11.32
C THR A 482 9.45 -14.39 -10.84
N SER A 483 9.52 -15.53 -10.16
CA SER A 483 10.76 -16.17 -9.77
C SER A 483 10.60 -17.69 -9.70
N ALA A 484 11.71 -18.41 -9.50
CA ALA A 484 11.69 -19.86 -9.36
C ALA A 484 10.86 -20.31 -8.13
N ASN A 485 10.99 -19.59 -7.01
CA ASN A 485 10.26 -19.89 -5.78
C ASN A 485 9.46 -18.66 -5.31
N ILE A 486 8.33 -18.92 -4.67
CA ILE A 486 7.46 -17.85 -4.14
C ILE A 486 8.10 -17.11 -2.95
N GLY A 487 9.05 -17.74 -2.25
CA GLY A 487 9.84 -17.16 -1.18
C GLY A 487 11.08 -16.39 -1.65
N ASP A 488 11.34 -16.29 -2.97
CA ASP A 488 12.50 -15.56 -3.48
C ASP A 488 12.37 -14.05 -3.19
N TYR A 489 13.49 -13.42 -2.83
CA TYR A 489 13.58 -11.99 -2.53
C TYR A 489 14.95 -11.42 -2.89
N ASN A 490 15.01 -10.12 -3.04
CA ASN A 490 16.25 -9.41 -3.34
C ASN A 490 17.06 -9.15 -2.07
N THR A 491 18.37 -9.38 -2.14
CA THR A 491 19.33 -9.10 -1.05
C THR A 491 20.37 -8.08 -1.51
N PHE A 492 21.14 -7.54 -0.58
CA PHE A 492 22.25 -6.62 -0.91
C PHE A 492 23.37 -7.27 -1.73
N GLU A 493 23.49 -8.61 -1.66
CA GLU A 493 24.44 -9.41 -2.43
C GLU A 493 23.86 -9.85 -3.78
N ASN A 494 22.54 -10.03 -3.86
CA ASN A 494 21.82 -10.40 -5.09
C ASN A 494 20.59 -9.51 -5.30
N PRO A 495 20.78 -8.25 -5.69
CA PRO A 495 19.71 -7.25 -5.70
C PRO A 495 18.72 -7.38 -6.88
N ASN A 496 18.93 -8.36 -7.76
CA ASN A 496 18.15 -8.53 -8.99
C ASN A 496 17.62 -9.96 -9.18
N LEU A 497 17.47 -10.74 -8.10
CA LEU A 497 16.93 -12.10 -8.19
C LEU A 497 15.46 -12.06 -8.65
N VAL A 498 14.67 -11.13 -8.09
CA VAL A 498 13.28 -10.89 -8.45
C VAL A 498 13.18 -9.50 -9.06
N LYS A 499 13.06 -9.43 -10.38
CA LYS A 499 12.91 -8.17 -11.13
C LYS A 499 12.04 -8.36 -12.37
N PRO A 500 11.41 -7.30 -12.88
CA PRO A 500 10.62 -7.36 -14.10
C PRO A 500 11.47 -7.77 -15.31
N ALA A 501 10.84 -8.54 -16.21
CA ALA A 501 11.38 -8.93 -17.50
C ALA A 501 10.34 -8.70 -18.60
N ALA A 502 10.79 -8.59 -19.86
CA ALA A 502 9.88 -8.46 -20.99
C ALA A 502 8.97 -9.69 -21.11
N PHE A 503 7.69 -9.47 -21.36
CA PHE A 503 6.69 -10.52 -21.52
C PHE A 503 6.06 -10.51 -22.91
N ASN A 504 6.13 -11.65 -23.61
CA ASN A 504 5.71 -11.78 -25.00
C ASN A 504 4.75 -12.97 -25.26
N GLU A 505 4.33 -13.70 -24.22
CA GLU A 505 3.42 -14.85 -24.34
C GLU A 505 1.95 -14.41 -24.52
N VAL A 506 1.73 -13.56 -25.53
CA VAL A 506 0.45 -12.92 -25.82
C VAL A 506 0.09 -13.05 -27.30
N LYS A 507 -1.21 -13.27 -27.58
CA LYS A 507 -1.74 -13.33 -28.97
C LYS A 507 -3.05 -12.54 -29.05
N VAL A 508 -3.12 -11.56 -29.95
CA VAL A 508 -4.35 -10.80 -30.23
C VAL A 508 -4.92 -11.27 -31.55
N LYS A 509 -6.20 -11.65 -31.55
CA LYS A 509 -6.92 -12.05 -32.76
C LYS A 509 -8.42 -11.79 -32.65
N LYS A 510 -8.98 -11.02 -33.58
CA LYS A 510 -10.43 -10.77 -33.73
C LYS A 510 -11.11 -10.31 -32.41
N GLY A 511 -10.55 -9.33 -31.72
CA GLY A 511 -11.11 -8.79 -30.48
C GLY A 511 -10.90 -9.69 -29.23
N VAL A 512 -10.07 -10.70 -29.34
CA VAL A 512 -9.71 -11.59 -28.24
C VAL A 512 -8.20 -11.53 -28.01
N LEU A 513 -7.80 -11.34 -26.78
CA LEU A 513 -6.42 -11.44 -26.31
C LEU A 513 -6.26 -12.75 -25.54
N LYS A 514 -5.31 -13.58 -25.94
CA LYS A 514 -4.90 -14.78 -25.21
C LYS A 514 -3.55 -14.57 -24.58
N VAL A 515 -3.44 -14.90 -23.31
CA VAL A 515 -2.24 -14.72 -22.50
C VAL A 515 -1.91 -16.04 -21.83
N LYS A 516 -0.67 -16.49 -21.95
CA LYS A 516 -0.16 -17.63 -21.19
C LYS A 516 0.60 -17.10 -19.98
N LEU A 517 -0.02 -17.18 -18.81
CA LEU A 517 0.57 -16.74 -17.56
C LEU A 517 1.36 -17.89 -16.92
N PRO A 518 2.67 -17.77 -16.76
CA PRO A 518 3.44 -18.74 -15.95
C PRO A 518 2.88 -18.85 -14.53
N ALA A 519 3.14 -19.96 -13.86
CA ALA A 519 2.85 -20.11 -12.43
C ALA A 519 3.48 -18.97 -11.63
N LYS A 520 2.84 -18.55 -10.53
CA LYS A 520 3.34 -17.50 -9.62
C LYS A 520 3.89 -16.26 -10.33
N SER A 521 3.08 -15.66 -11.21
CA SER A 521 3.50 -14.51 -12.02
C SER A 521 2.52 -13.34 -11.92
N ILE A 522 3.08 -12.13 -11.99
CA ILE A 522 2.37 -10.86 -12.10
C ILE A 522 2.78 -10.24 -13.42
N VAL A 523 1.80 -9.91 -14.26
CA VAL A 523 2.04 -9.41 -15.63
C VAL A 523 1.27 -8.11 -15.81
N THR A 524 1.91 -7.11 -16.40
CA THR A 524 1.23 -5.88 -16.88
C THR A 524 1.39 -5.77 -18.37
N LEU A 525 0.28 -5.61 -19.08
CA LEU A 525 0.18 -5.54 -20.54
C LEU A 525 -0.26 -4.16 -20.99
N GLN A 526 0.28 -3.68 -22.10
CA GLN A 526 -0.22 -2.55 -22.86
C GLN A 526 -0.75 -3.02 -24.21
N LEU A 527 -2.00 -2.71 -24.52
CA LEU A 527 -2.61 -2.96 -25.83
C LEU A 527 -2.14 -1.93 -26.87
N GLN A 528 -1.89 -2.41 -28.12
CA GLN A 528 -1.43 -1.62 -29.26
C GLN A 528 -2.28 -1.87 -30.50
#